data_4fdee2405a10171d8aefcb2ced619690
#
_entry.id   4fdee2405a10171d8aefcb2ced619690
#
_cell.length_a   1.000
_cell.length_b   1.000
_cell.length_c   1.000
_cell.angle_alpha   90.00
_cell.angle_beta   90.00
_cell.angle_gamma   90.00
#
_symmetry.space_group_name_H-M   'P 1'
#
loop_
_entity.id
_entity.type
_entity.pdbx_description
1 polymer ?
#
loop_
_entity_poly.entity_id
_entity_poly.type
_entity_poly.pdbx_seq_one_letter_code
_entity_poly.pdbx_strand_id
1 'polypeptide(L)'
;DFKWKHPCYTIGNSNIVLIHGFKDYCAIMFHKGALLSDNEGILIQQSENVQSGRQIRFTNTQEIIDLKVTIKAYIFEAIEVEKAGLKIAAKKTEDFNFPEELTQKFNENPEFKTAFEALTPGRKRGYLLHFSGAKQTKTREDRIKKNMSRIIDGYGLNDCTCGLSKRKPNCDGSHKILP
;
A
#
# COMPACT_ATOMS: atom_id res chain seq x y z
N ASP A 1 -19.06 10.13 0.37
CA ASP A 1 -19.01 8.78 -0.16
C ASP A 1 -18.70 7.77 0.96
N PHE A 2 -19.02 6.51 0.75
CA PHE A 2 -18.73 5.44 1.71
C PHE A 2 -17.88 4.37 1.02
N LYS A 3 -16.59 4.32 1.36
CA LYS A 3 -15.60 3.43 0.75
C LYS A 3 -14.92 2.56 1.79
N TRP A 4 -14.70 1.28 1.49
CA TRP A 4 -14.06 0.30 2.40
C TRP A 4 -14.72 0.23 3.78
N LYS A 5 -16.05 0.44 3.85
CA LYS A 5 -16.86 0.53 5.09
C LYS A 5 -16.53 1.74 5.97
N HIS A 6 -16.01 2.83 5.40
CA HIS A 6 -15.65 4.05 6.09
C HIS A 6 -16.12 5.30 5.36
N PRO A 7 -16.46 6.40 6.09
CA PRO A 7 -16.71 7.69 5.47
C PRO A 7 -15.47 8.18 4.72
N CYS A 8 -15.63 8.45 3.43
CA CYS A 8 -14.59 8.95 2.55
C CYS A 8 -15.05 10.23 1.86
N TYR A 9 -14.31 11.31 2.06
CA TYR A 9 -14.58 12.61 1.45
C TYR A 9 -13.75 12.75 0.19
N THR A 10 -14.41 13.15 -0.89
CA THR A 10 -13.85 13.13 -2.25
C THR A 10 -14.04 14.47 -2.96
N ILE A 11 -13.18 14.72 -3.96
CA ILE A 11 -13.41 15.75 -4.99
C ILE A 11 -13.44 15.01 -6.33
N GLY A 12 -14.58 15.06 -7.02
CA GLY A 12 -14.81 14.23 -8.19
C GLY A 12 -14.56 12.74 -7.85
N ASN A 13 -13.62 12.12 -8.56
CA ASN A 13 -13.26 10.72 -8.33
C ASN A 13 -12.08 10.52 -7.37
N SER A 14 -11.47 11.62 -6.88
CA SER A 14 -10.27 11.56 -6.05
C SER A 14 -10.62 11.54 -4.57
N ASN A 15 -10.06 10.59 -3.83
CA ASN A 15 -10.22 10.51 -2.38
C ASN A 15 -9.29 11.52 -1.70
N ILE A 16 -9.82 12.32 -0.80
CA ILE A 16 -9.08 13.34 -0.06
C ILE A 16 -8.84 12.88 1.37
N VAL A 17 -9.92 12.61 2.10
CA VAL A 17 -9.88 12.27 3.52
C VAL A 17 -10.74 11.04 3.79
N LEU A 18 -10.25 10.15 4.65
CA LEU A 18 -10.97 8.98 5.15
C LEU A 18 -11.02 9.03 6.68
N ILE A 19 -12.18 8.78 7.27
CA ILE A 19 -12.33 8.62 8.72
C ILE A 19 -12.37 7.11 9.03
N HIS A 20 -11.48 6.65 9.90
CA HIS A 20 -11.37 5.23 10.25
C HIS A 20 -11.25 5.04 11.76
N GLY A 21 -12.14 4.21 12.32
CA GLY A 21 -12.04 3.77 13.70
C GLY A 21 -11.16 2.51 13.80
N PHE A 22 -10.21 2.55 14.73
CA PHE A 22 -9.40 1.41 15.16
C PHE A 22 -9.83 0.98 16.56
N LYS A 23 -9.24 -0.07 17.11
CA LYS A 23 -9.56 -0.56 18.45
C LYS A 23 -9.30 0.50 19.52
N ASP A 24 -8.17 1.19 19.43
CA ASP A 24 -7.66 2.06 20.49
C ASP A 24 -7.69 3.55 20.13
N TYR A 25 -8.04 3.91 18.89
CA TYR A 25 -8.08 5.29 18.41
C TYR A 25 -8.98 5.44 17.18
N CYS A 26 -9.40 6.67 16.91
CA CYS A 26 -9.96 7.08 15.63
C CYS A 26 -8.91 7.87 14.82
N ALA A 27 -8.95 7.78 13.51
CA ALA A 27 -8.02 8.50 12.66
C ALA A 27 -8.72 9.24 11.52
N ILE A 28 -8.21 10.42 11.21
CA ILE A 28 -8.44 11.12 9.94
C ILE A 28 -7.23 10.86 9.06
N MET A 29 -7.41 10.15 7.95
CA MET A 29 -6.36 9.82 7.00
C MET A 29 -6.46 10.72 5.77
N PHE A 30 -5.38 11.40 5.44
CA PHE A 30 -5.21 12.20 4.23
C PHE A 30 -4.53 11.33 3.16
N HIS A 31 -5.19 11.12 2.02
CA HIS A 31 -4.67 10.26 0.95
C HIS A 31 -3.35 10.74 0.34
N LYS A 32 -3.16 12.06 0.26
CA LYS A 32 -1.91 12.71 -0.16
C LYS A 32 -1.23 13.45 1.01
N GLY A 33 -1.37 12.94 2.22
CA GLY A 33 -0.90 13.58 3.45
C GLY A 33 0.61 13.88 3.48
N ALA A 34 1.42 13.15 2.72
CA ALA A 34 2.85 13.42 2.59
C ALA A 34 3.18 14.72 1.81
N LEU A 35 2.18 15.35 1.18
CA LEU A 35 2.33 16.63 0.50
C LEU A 35 1.81 17.82 1.32
N LEU A 36 1.27 17.57 2.52
CA LEU A 36 0.83 18.62 3.42
C LEU A 36 2.03 19.18 4.18
N SER A 37 1.96 20.48 4.52
CA SER A 37 3.05 21.18 5.20
C SER A 37 3.30 20.74 6.63
N ASP A 38 2.30 20.16 7.28
CA ASP A 38 2.36 19.62 8.66
C ASP A 38 3.01 20.55 9.68
N ASN A 39 2.61 21.83 9.68
CA ASN A 39 3.19 22.86 10.54
C ASN A 39 3.12 22.55 12.04
N GLU A 40 2.13 21.72 12.44
CA GLU A 40 1.95 21.31 13.83
C GLU A 40 2.66 19.98 14.16
N GLY A 41 3.24 19.30 13.16
CA GLY A 41 3.97 18.04 13.34
C GLY A 41 3.08 16.86 13.84
N ILE A 42 1.79 16.86 13.48
CA ILE A 42 0.81 15.87 13.98
C ILE A 42 0.46 14.77 12.97
N LEU A 43 1.00 14.85 11.76
CA LEU A 43 0.75 13.85 10.71
C LEU A 43 1.62 12.61 10.91
N ILE A 44 1.00 11.48 11.13
CA ILE A 44 1.66 10.20 11.38
C ILE A 44 1.71 9.37 10.11
N GLN A 45 2.88 8.90 9.73
CA GLN A 45 3.06 7.85 8.73
C GLN A 45 2.73 6.50 9.35
N GLN A 46 1.79 5.76 8.75
CA GLN A 46 1.28 4.50 9.32
C GLN A 46 2.32 3.38 9.36
N SER A 47 3.19 3.32 8.36
CA SER A 47 4.33 2.42 8.26
C SER A 47 5.35 2.94 7.26
N GLU A 48 6.58 2.45 7.30
CA GLU A 48 7.67 2.80 6.37
C GLU A 48 7.28 2.61 4.89
N ASN A 49 6.34 1.71 4.63
CA ASN A 49 5.90 1.39 3.27
C ASN A 49 4.78 2.31 2.75
N VAL A 50 4.16 3.12 3.61
CA VAL A 50 3.13 4.08 3.21
C VAL A 50 3.79 5.37 2.72
N GLN A 51 3.83 5.57 1.41
CA GLN A 51 4.49 6.74 0.81
C GLN A 51 3.62 7.99 0.87
N SER A 52 2.34 7.87 0.56
CA SER A 52 1.41 8.98 0.34
C SER A 52 0.58 9.35 1.56
N GLY A 53 -0.03 8.36 2.19
CA GLY A 53 -0.98 8.57 3.28
C GLY A 53 -0.31 9.09 4.56
N ARG A 54 -1.02 9.99 5.24
CA ARG A 54 -0.70 10.42 6.63
C ARG A 54 -1.99 10.48 7.40
N GLN A 55 -1.91 10.30 8.71
CA GLN A 55 -3.10 10.33 9.56
C GLN A 55 -2.88 11.15 10.83
N ILE A 56 -3.95 11.82 11.26
CA ILE A 56 -4.06 12.35 12.62
C ILE A 56 -4.83 11.33 13.43
N ARG A 57 -4.35 10.98 14.62
CA ARG A 57 -4.97 10.01 15.53
C ARG A 57 -5.57 10.71 16.73
N PHE A 58 -6.73 10.21 17.19
CA PHE A 58 -7.45 10.73 18.34
C PHE A 58 -7.84 9.58 19.24
N THR A 59 -7.58 9.70 20.52
CA THR A 59 -7.96 8.72 21.56
C THR A 59 -9.23 9.12 22.31
N ASN A 60 -9.60 10.41 22.22
CA ASN A 60 -10.81 10.95 22.83
C ASN A 60 -11.37 12.13 22.02
N THR A 61 -12.60 12.53 22.35
CA THR A 61 -13.32 13.61 21.67
C THR A 61 -12.72 14.99 21.92
N GLN A 62 -12.11 15.19 23.10
CA GLN A 62 -11.53 16.50 23.44
C GLN A 62 -10.37 16.87 22.50
N GLU A 63 -9.52 15.91 22.17
CA GLU A 63 -8.43 16.12 21.18
C GLU A 63 -8.97 16.61 19.82
N ILE A 64 -10.12 16.12 19.38
CA ILE A 64 -10.75 16.56 18.13
C ILE A 64 -11.25 18.01 18.25
N ILE A 65 -11.83 18.34 19.41
CA ILE A 65 -12.34 19.70 19.69
C ILE A 65 -11.20 20.71 19.73
N ASP A 66 -10.12 20.37 20.43
CA ASP A 66 -8.94 21.23 20.59
C ASP A 66 -8.23 21.45 19.26
N LEU A 67 -8.14 20.43 18.42
CA LEU A 67 -7.50 20.48 17.09
C LEU A 67 -8.45 20.91 15.97
N LYS A 68 -9.68 21.32 16.27
CA LYS A 68 -10.70 21.62 15.24
C LYS A 68 -10.22 22.60 14.17
N VAL A 69 -9.50 23.64 14.53
CA VAL A 69 -9.01 24.67 13.59
C VAL A 69 -7.91 24.05 12.71
N THR A 70 -6.97 23.36 13.31
CA THR A 70 -5.86 22.66 12.62
C THR A 70 -6.38 21.59 11.67
N ILE A 71 -7.33 20.75 12.10
CA ILE A 71 -7.95 19.73 11.25
C ILE A 71 -8.58 20.35 10.00
N LYS A 72 -9.33 21.46 10.17
CA LYS A 72 -9.93 22.18 9.05
C LYS A 72 -8.88 22.74 8.11
N ALA A 73 -7.81 23.35 8.63
CA ALA A 73 -6.72 23.85 7.82
C ALA A 73 -6.08 22.75 6.97
N TYR A 74 -5.79 21.60 7.55
CA TYR A 74 -5.23 20.45 6.84
C TYR A 74 -6.19 19.85 5.79
N ILE A 75 -7.50 19.84 6.07
CA ILE A 75 -8.50 19.45 5.07
C ILE A 75 -8.51 20.41 3.89
N PHE A 76 -8.48 21.72 4.13
CA PHE A 76 -8.41 22.72 3.06
C PHE A 76 -7.12 22.60 2.26
N GLU A 77 -5.98 22.43 2.91
CA GLU A 77 -4.70 22.18 2.23
C GLU A 77 -4.74 20.91 1.37
N ALA A 78 -5.30 19.81 1.88
CA ALA A 78 -5.45 18.57 1.12
C ALA A 78 -6.34 18.75 -0.13
N ILE A 79 -7.36 19.60 -0.04
CA ILE A 79 -8.22 19.97 -1.17
C ILE A 79 -7.41 20.74 -2.21
N GLU A 80 -6.61 21.72 -1.79
CA GLU A 80 -5.78 22.50 -2.71
C GLU A 80 -4.65 21.67 -3.35
N VAL A 81 -4.03 20.76 -2.60
CA VAL A 81 -3.07 19.77 -3.13
C VAL A 81 -3.70 18.93 -4.23
N GLU A 82 -4.94 18.50 -4.06
CA GLU A 82 -5.66 17.72 -5.09
C GLU A 82 -5.98 18.58 -6.31
N LYS A 83 -6.54 19.77 -6.13
CA LYS A 83 -6.86 20.71 -7.21
C LYS A 83 -5.63 21.09 -8.03
N ALA A 84 -4.49 21.29 -7.37
CA ALA A 84 -3.21 21.56 -8.02
C ALA A 84 -2.65 20.36 -8.79
N GLY A 85 -3.28 19.18 -8.71
CA GLY A 85 -2.83 17.98 -9.40
C GLY A 85 -1.50 17.42 -8.89
N LEU A 86 -1.05 17.82 -7.70
CA LEU A 86 0.22 17.38 -7.13
C LEU A 86 0.20 15.86 -6.90
N LYS A 87 1.33 15.22 -7.19
CA LYS A 87 1.53 13.77 -7.05
C LYS A 87 2.82 13.48 -6.31
N ILE A 88 2.77 12.45 -5.48
CA ILE A 88 3.97 11.94 -4.82
C ILE A 88 4.73 11.07 -5.82
N ALA A 89 6.03 11.32 -5.95
CA ALA A 89 6.90 10.46 -6.74
C ALA A 89 6.87 9.04 -6.15
N ALA A 90 6.43 8.07 -6.95
CA ALA A 90 6.47 6.67 -6.53
C ALA A 90 7.93 6.22 -6.41
N LYS A 91 8.27 5.51 -5.33
CA LYS A 91 9.57 4.83 -5.24
C LYS A 91 9.75 3.92 -6.44
N LYS A 92 10.91 4.00 -7.08
CA LYS A 92 11.28 3.07 -8.15
C LYS A 92 11.53 1.68 -7.58
N THR A 93 11.47 0.65 -8.42
CA THR A 93 11.73 -0.74 -7.98
C THR A 93 13.16 -0.90 -7.44
N GLU A 94 14.10 -0.15 -7.99
CA GLU A 94 15.53 -0.13 -7.60
C GLU A 94 15.75 0.40 -6.18
N ASP A 95 14.83 1.22 -5.66
CA ASP A 95 14.89 1.77 -4.30
C ASP A 95 14.47 0.76 -3.21
N PHE A 96 14.00 -0.44 -3.62
CA PHE A 96 13.61 -1.47 -2.67
C PHE A 96 14.77 -2.40 -2.38
N ASN A 97 14.85 -2.85 -1.13
CA ASN A 97 15.86 -3.81 -0.70
C ASN A 97 15.64 -5.16 -1.38
N PHE A 98 16.65 -5.64 -2.10
CA PHE A 98 16.72 -6.99 -2.65
C PHE A 98 17.40 -7.89 -1.62
N PRO A 99 16.70 -8.86 -1.02
CA PRO A 99 17.34 -9.81 -0.12
C PRO A 99 18.46 -10.58 -0.83
N GLU A 100 19.53 -10.85 -0.12
CA GLU A 100 20.67 -11.62 -0.66
C GLU A 100 20.22 -12.98 -1.21
N GLU A 101 19.29 -13.64 -0.54
CA GLU A 101 18.73 -14.92 -0.95
C GLU A 101 18.03 -14.85 -2.31
N LEU A 102 17.39 -13.72 -2.62
CA LEU A 102 16.77 -13.49 -3.94
C LEU A 102 17.84 -13.31 -5.02
N THR A 103 18.91 -12.55 -4.70
CA THR A 103 20.04 -12.34 -5.62
C THR A 103 20.76 -13.65 -5.91
N GLN A 104 21.00 -14.47 -4.88
CA GLN A 104 21.57 -15.81 -5.06
C GLN A 104 20.69 -16.67 -5.95
N LYS A 105 19.36 -16.64 -5.73
CA LYS A 105 18.42 -17.42 -6.53
C LYS A 105 18.34 -16.97 -7.98
N PHE A 106 18.54 -15.69 -8.26
CA PHE A 106 18.65 -15.18 -9.63
C PHE A 106 19.92 -15.69 -10.33
N ASN A 107 21.04 -15.81 -9.62
CA ASN A 107 22.28 -16.36 -10.16
C ASN A 107 22.17 -17.87 -10.45
N GLU A 108 21.44 -18.60 -9.61
CA GLU A 108 21.19 -20.05 -9.79
C GLU A 108 20.16 -20.35 -10.89
N ASN A 109 19.23 -19.43 -11.16
CA ASN A 109 18.12 -19.65 -12.09
C ASN A 109 17.88 -18.39 -12.96
N PRO A 110 18.53 -18.29 -14.14
CA PRO A 110 18.36 -17.17 -15.06
C PRO A 110 16.93 -17.01 -15.59
N GLU A 111 16.18 -18.10 -15.76
CA GLU A 111 14.77 -18.06 -16.18
C GLU A 111 13.91 -17.34 -15.11
N PHE A 112 14.10 -17.69 -13.86
CA PHE A 112 13.41 -17.05 -12.74
C PHE A 112 13.75 -15.54 -12.67
N LYS A 113 15.01 -15.17 -12.87
CA LYS A 113 15.43 -13.76 -12.95
C LYS A 113 14.69 -13.02 -14.05
N THR A 114 14.70 -13.57 -15.26
CA THR A 114 14.05 -12.97 -16.43
C THR A 114 12.54 -12.80 -16.18
N ALA A 115 11.88 -13.81 -15.65
CA ALA A 115 10.47 -13.75 -15.30
C ALA A 115 10.17 -12.69 -14.24
N PHE A 116 11.01 -12.59 -13.20
CA PHE A 116 10.86 -11.55 -12.17
C PHE A 116 11.03 -10.15 -12.78
N GLU A 117 12.04 -9.96 -13.63
CA GLU A 117 12.32 -8.68 -14.30
C GLU A 117 11.20 -8.27 -15.27
N ALA A 118 10.48 -9.22 -15.84
CA ALA A 118 9.32 -8.98 -16.70
C ALA A 118 8.04 -8.57 -15.95
N LEU A 119 7.98 -8.78 -14.62
CA LEU A 119 6.84 -8.36 -13.82
C LEU A 119 6.65 -6.84 -13.82
N THR A 120 5.40 -6.39 -13.70
CA THR A 120 5.10 -4.96 -13.51
C THR A 120 5.76 -4.43 -12.23
N PRO A 121 6.10 -3.11 -12.15
CA PRO A 121 6.72 -2.52 -10.96
C PRO A 121 5.95 -2.80 -9.66
N GLY A 122 4.61 -2.78 -9.71
CA GLY A 122 3.75 -3.08 -8.57
C GLY A 122 3.88 -4.53 -8.08
N ARG A 123 3.98 -5.50 -9.01
CA ARG A 123 4.17 -6.91 -8.69
C ARG A 123 5.56 -7.18 -8.11
N LYS A 124 6.61 -6.59 -8.70
CA LYS A 124 7.98 -6.64 -8.17
C LYS A 124 8.02 -6.14 -6.73
N ARG A 125 7.46 -4.94 -6.49
CA ARG A 125 7.40 -4.36 -5.14
C ARG A 125 6.67 -5.27 -4.15
N GLY A 126 5.54 -5.86 -4.54
CA GLY A 126 4.80 -6.80 -3.70
C GLY A 126 5.67 -7.97 -3.24
N TYR A 127 6.42 -8.59 -4.15
CA TYR A 127 7.35 -9.67 -3.82
C TYR A 127 8.52 -9.21 -2.97
N LEU A 128 9.17 -8.08 -3.31
CA LEU A 128 10.30 -7.56 -2.54
C LEU A 128 9.90 -7.28 -1.08
N LEU A 129 8.76 -6.64 -0.86
CA LEU A 129 8.25 -6.40 0.49
C LEU A 129 7.92 -7.72 1.23
N HIS A 130 7.36 -8.70 0.52
CA HIS A 130 7.04 -10.00 1.12
C HIS A 130 8.30 -10.76 1.53
N PHE A 131 9.33 -10.77 0.69
CA PHE A 131 10.58 -11.46 0.97
C PHE A 131 11.37 -10.74 2.08
N SER A 132 11.59 -9.44 1.94
CA SER A 132 12.35 -8.63 2.92
C SER A 132 11.66 -8.51 4.29
N GLY A 133 10.34 -8.66 4.35
CA GLY A 133 9.59 -8.60 5.61
C GLY A 133 9.84 -9.76 6.57
N ALA A 134 10.59 -10.80 6.17
CA ALA A 134 10.98 -11.89 7.06
C ALA A 134 12.36 -11.61 7.68
N LYS A 135 12.45 -11.72 9.02
CA LYS A 135 13.72 -11.49 9.75
C LYS A 135 14.75 -12.61 9.50
N GLN A 136 14.27 -13.87 9.39
CA GLN A 136 15.16 -15.04 9.28
C GLN A 136 15.42 -15.37 7.80
N THR A 137 16.69 -15.65 7.46
CA THR A 137 17.16 -16.10 6.15
C THR A 137 16.34 -17.27 5.62
N LYS A 138 16.22 -18.35 6.42
CA LYS A 138 15.42 -19.52 6.03
C LYS A 138 13.99 -19.18 5.63
N THR A 139 13.35 -18.27 6.35
CA THR A 139 11.98 -17.85 6.01
C THR A 139 11.94 -17.07 4.68
N ARG A 140 12.97 -16.27 4.38
CA ARG A 140 13.08 -15.57 3.09
C ARG A 140 13.27 -16.55 1.95
N GLU A 141 14.17 -17.52 2.11
CA GLU A 141 14.39 -18.62 1.14
C GLU A 141 13.10 -19.40 0.86
N ASP A 142 12.39 -19.82 1.91
CA ASP A 142 11.14 -20.57 1.79
C ASP A 142 10.06 -19.75 1.05
N ARG A 143 9.96 -18.44 1.35
CA ARG A 143 9.05 -17.54 0.65
C ARG A 143 9.40 -17.40 -0.82
N ILE A 144 10.69 -17.25 -1.15
CA ILE A 144 11.16 -17.17 -2.53
C ILE A 144 10.82 -18.48 -3.26
N LYS A 145 11.23 -19.61 -2.71
CA LYS A 145 10.99 -20.93 -3.27
C LYS A 145 9.49 -21.19 -3.54
N LYS A 146 8.65 -20.88 -2.57
CA LYS A 146 7.19 -21.04 -2.67
C LYS A 146 6.56 -20.21 -3.79
N ASN A 147 7.15 -19.06 -4.12
CA ASN A 147 6.60 -18.15 -5.11
C ASN A 147 7.28 -18.20 -6.49
N MET A 148 8.31 -19.06 -6.67
CA MET A 148 9.06 -19.13 -7.94
C MET A 148 8.17 -19.46 -9.14
N SER A 149 7.38 -20.52 -9.08
CA SER A 149 6.48 -20.90 -10.19
C SER A 149 5.49 -19.77 -10.51
N ARG A 150 4.93 -19.17 -9.46
CA ARG A 150 3.99 -18.06 -9.61
C ARG A 150 4.60 -16.85 -10.31
N ILE A 151 5.88 -16.56 -10.06
CA ILE A 151 6.64 -15.49 -10.71
C ILE A 151 6.97 -15.86 -12.15
N ILE A 152 7.39 -17.12 -12.41
CA ILE A 152 7.65 -17.65 -13.75
C ILE A 152 6.40 -17.54 -14.62
N ASP A 153 5.23 -17.84 -14.07
CA ASP A 153 3.93 -17.70 -14.74
C ASP A 153 3.46 -16.24 -14.87
N GLY A 154 4.25 -15.24 -14.43
CA GLY A 154 3.96 -13.82 -14.55
C GLY A 154 2.93 -13.26 -13.58
N TYR A 155 2.54 -14.02 -12.54
CA TYR A 155 1.56 -13.57 -11.56
C TYR A 155 2.18 -12.72 -10.44
N GLY A 156 1.41 -11.75 -9.94
CA GLY A 156 1.73 -11.03 -8.70
C GLY A 156 1.41 -11.85 -7.46
N LEU A 157 1.96 -11.44 -6.31
CA LEU A 157 1.82 -12.14 -5.02
C LEU A 157 0.36 -12.48 -4.67
N ASN A 158 -0.56 -11.56 -4.93
CA ASN A 158 -1.98 -11.65 -4.59
C ASN A 158 -2.90 -11.83 -5.82
N ASP A 159 -2.34 -12.03 -7.01
CA ASP A 159 -3.14 -12.20 -8.21
C ASP A 159 -3.97 -13.50 -8.12
N CYS A 160 -5.18 -13.44 -8.60
CA CYS A 160 -6.05 -14.61 -8.65
C CYS A 160 -5.64 -15.54 -9.81
N THR A 161 -5.36 -16.80 -9.49
CA THR A 161 -4.96 -17.85 -10.45
C THR A 161 -6.06 -18.86 -10.77
N CYS A 162 -7.27 -18.69 -10.18
CA CYS A 162 -8.35 -19.67 -10.34
C CYS A 162 -8.97 -19.73 -11.75
N GLY A 163 -8.63 -18.80 -12.64
CA GLY A 163 -9.22 -18.72 -13.99
C GLY A 163 -10.64 -18.14 -14.04
N LEU A 164 -11.41 -18.18 -12.96
CA LEU A 164 -12.84 -17.87 -12.89
C LEU A 164 -13.16 -16.41 -12.55
N SER A 165 -12.21 -15.70 -11.93
CA SER A 165 -12.44 -14.32 -11.50
C SER A 165 -12.74 -13.38 -12.67
N LYS A 166 -13.84 -12.64 -12.57
CA LYS A 166 -14.23 -11.55 -13.49
C LYS A 166 -13.53 -10.24 -13.18
N ARG A 167 -12.78 -10.16 -12.06
CA ARG A 167 -12.10 -8.95 -11.57
C ARG A 167 -10.58 -9.10 -11.61
N LYS A 168 -10.04 -9.88 -12.57
CA LYS A 168 -8.58 -10.07 -12.69
C LYS A 168 -7.83 -8.72 -12.69
N PRO A 169 -6.69 -8.64 -12.01
CA PRO A 169 -5.95 -9.72 -11.34
C PRO A 169 -6.48 -10.10 -9.95
N ASN A 170 -7.46 -9.38 -9.41
CA ASN A 170 -8.01 -9.63 -8.07
C ASN A 170 -8.95 -10.84 -8.04
N CYS A 171 -9.09 -11.44 -6.87
CA CYS A 171 -10.07 -12.49 -6.62
C CYS A 171 -11.43 -11.86 -6.28
N ASP A 172 -12.50 -12.33 -6.93
CA ASP A 172 -13.90 -11.97 -6.62
C ASP A 172 -14.64 -13.08 -5.85
N GLY A 173 -13.94 -14.16 -5.50
CA GLY A 173 -14.52 -15.30 -4.78
C GLY A 173 -15.20 -16.35 -5.66
N SER A 174 -15.24 -16.18 -6.99
CA SER A 174 -15.90 -17.11 -7.92
C SER A 174 -15.44 -18.56 -7.78
N HIS A 175 -14.19 -18.80 -7.37
CA HIS A 175 -13.65 -20.15 -7.12
C HIS A 175 -14.27 -20.88 -5.91
N LYS A 176 -14.97 -20.16 -5.02
CA LYS A 176 -15.64 -20.75 -3.85
C LYS A 176 -16.96 -21.44 -4.20
N ILE A 177 -17.43 -21.25 -5.44
CA ILE A 177 -18.70 -21.82 -5.95
C ILE A 177 -18.46 -23.20 -6.58
N LEU A 178 -17.20 -23.58 -6.80
CA LEU A 178 -16.84 -24.91 -7.29
C LEU A 178 -16.91 -25.92 -6.14
N PRO A 179 -17.54 -27.09 -6.33
CA PRO A 179 -17.64 -28.15 -5.34
C PRO A 179 -16.28 -28.73 -4.95
#